data_b0dd437ee67f46a78a30fc011f020b7e
#
_entry.id   b0dd437ee67f46a78a30fc011f020b7e
#
_cell.length_a   1.000
_cell.length_b   1.000
_cell.length_c   1.000
_cell.angle_alpha   90.00
_cell.angle_beta   90.00
_cell.angle_gamma   90.00
#
_symmetry.space_group_name_H-M   'P 1'
#
loop_
_entity.id
_entity.type
_entity.pdbx_description
1 polymer ?
#
loop_
_entity_poly.entity_id
_entity_poly.type
_entity_poly.pdbx_seq_one_letter_code
_entity_poly.pdbx_strand_id
1 'polypeptide(L)'
;MSGLTGALGLIQKLLGRKAPEVSMEELRALRRVLHPAGDPAAREALYTPPTSEAQKLTDNEFNRRMIATEMQKKLDEVPTTAFYRSDNSLAGAYQLSPDKWDTDLAYLLSNQPGLGTQLLEDAYKAAKQLQPDRRVRLNAIPGSEEFYRKQKQYGWNEGVQEGMPVFIRRARGGLAQARRAL
;
A
#
# COMPACT_ATOMS: atom_id res chain seq x y z
N MET A 1 -12.21 -25.29 -40.47
CA MET A 1 -11.13 -25.20 -39.46
C MET A 1 -10.89 -23.74 -39.07
N SER A 2 -11.70 -23.12 -38.22
CA SER A 2 -11.55 -21.68 -37.85
C SER A 2 -12.04 -21.38 -36.42
N GLY A 3 -11.97 -22.33 -35.51
CA GLY A 3 -12.44 -22.15 -34.12
C GLY A 3 -11.35 -21.92 -33.06
N LEU A 4 -10.08 -22.18 -33.34
CA LEU A 4 -9.01 -22.14 -32.35
C LEU A 4 -8.32 -20.77 -32.21
N THR A 5 -8.38 -19.94 -33.22
CA THR A 5 -7.75 -18.59 -33.21
C THR A 5 -8.53 -17.57 -32.36
N GLY A 6 -9.84 -17.74 -32.23
CA GLY A 6 -10.70 -16.87 -31.41
C GLY A 6 -10.52 -17.05 -29.91
N ALA A 7 -10.32 -18.29 -29.45
CA ALA A 7 -10.16 -18.60 -28.04
C ALA A 7 -8.81 -18.12 -27.46
N LEU A 8 -7.72 -18.24 -28.24
CA LEU A 8 -6.38 -17.75 -27.86
C LEU A 8 -6.35 -16.21 -27.77
N GLY A 9 -7.05 -15.51 -28.68
CA GLY A 9 -7.16 -14.04 -28.64
C GLY A 9 -7.96 -13.53 -27.43
N LEU A 10 -8.99 -14.28 -26.99
CA LEU A 10 -9.77 -13.95 -25.79
C LEU A 10 -8.96 -14.21 -24.50
N ILE A 11 -8.18 -15.27 -24.45
CA ILE A 11 -7.33 -15.60 -23.30
C ILE A 11 -6.21 -14.57 -23.16
N GLN A 12 -5.58 -14.13 -24.25
CA GLN A 12 -4.58 -13.07 -24.20
C GLN A 12 -5.17 -11.70 -23.81
N LYS A 13 -6.39 -11.38 -24.25
CA LYS A 13 -7.11 -10.16 -23.78
C LYS A 13 -7.50 -10.24 -22.30
N LEU A 14 -7.79 -11.41 -21.77
CA LEU A 14 -8.08 -11.62 -20.34
C LEU A 14 -6.82 -11.56 -19.47
N LEU A 15 -5.70 -12.08 -19.97
CA LEU A 15 -4.40 -12.05 -19.26
C LEU A 15 -3.76 -10.63 -19.24
N GLY A 16 -4.13 -9.75 -20.17
CA GLY A 16 -3.65 -8.36 -20.22
C GLY A 16 -4.55 -7.35 -19.48
N ARG A 17 -5.72 -7.74 -18.96
CA ARG A 17 -6.57 -6.85 -18.17
C ARG A 17 -5.98 -6.77 -16.76
N LYS A 18 -5.50 -5.56 -16.38
CA LYS A 18 -5.29 -5.25 -14.96
C LYS A 18 -6.55 -5.61 -14.18
N ALA A 19 -6.37 -6.29 -13.04
CA ALA A 19 -7.48 -6.49 -12.13
C ALA A 19 -8.16 -5.14 -11.86
N PRO A 20 -9.50 -5.06 -11.89
CA PRO A 20 -10.20 -3.82 -11.60
C PRO A 20 -9.83 -3.34 -10.20
N GLU A 21 -9.73 -2.01 -10.03
CA GLU A 21 -9.52 -1.44 -8.71
C GLU A 21 -10.69 -1.82 -7.80
N VAL A 22 -10.36 -2.23 -6.58
CA VAL A 22 -11.33 -2.49 -5.52
C VAL A 22 -11.99 -1.17 -5.13
N SER A 23 -13.30 -1.15 -4.97
CA SER A 23 -14.03 0.03 -4.52
C SER A 23 -13.83 0.30 -3.02
N MET A 24 -14.17 1.51 -2.57
CA MET A 24 -14.19 1.81 -1.13
C MET A 24 -15.21 0.96 -0.37
N GLU A 25 -16.29 0.55 -1.02
CA GLU A 25 -17.29 -0.35 -0.41
C GLU A 25 -16.70 -1.75 -0.16
N GLU A 26 -15.96 -2.28 -1.13
CA GLU A 26 -15.25 -3.55 -0.97
C GLU A 26 -14.17 -3.48 0.12
N LEU A 27 -13.45 -2.35 0.23
CA LEU A 27 -12.51 -2.15 1.35
C LEU A 27 -13.25 -2.18 2.69
N ARG A 28 -14.41 -1.53 2.80
CA ARG A 28 -15.21 -1.49 4.03
C ARG A 28 -15.79 -2.86 4.40
N ALA A 29 -15.96 -3.76 3.44
CA ALA A 29 -16.38 -5.14 3.68
C ALA A 29 -15.27 -5.98 4.33
N LEU A 30 -14.01 -5.56 4.26
CA LEU A 30 -12.91 -6.20 4.99
C LEU A 30 -12.93 -5.78 6.47
N ARG A 31 -12.54 -6.70 7.34
CA ARG A 31 -12.40 -6.41 8.77
C ARG A 31 -11.11 -5.64 9.01
N ARG A 32 -11.23 -4.36 9.33
CA ARG A 32 -10.11 -3.46 9.64
C ARG A 32 -9.75 -3.60 11.13
N VAL A 33 -8.50 -3.85 11.42
CA VAL A 33 -7.96 -4.00 12.78
C VAL A 33 -6.72 -3.13 12.94
N LEU A 34 -6.70 -2.33 14.00
CA LEU A 34 -5.49 -1.63 14.44
C LEU A 34 -4.77 -2.49 15.49
N HIS A 35 -3.65 -3.05 15.11
CA HIS A 35 -2.77 -3.77 16.02
C HIS A 35 -1.80 -2.79 16.68
N PRO A 36 -1.72 -2.73 18.01
CA PRO A 36 -0.72 -1.92 18.69
C PRO A 36 0.70 -2.45 18.38
N ALA A 37 1.71 -1.61 18.63
CA ALA A 37 3.10 -2.03 18.52
C ALA A 37 3.35 -3.28 19.40
N GLY A 38 4.06 -4.28 18.86
CA GLY A 38 4.37 -5.51 19.55
C GLY A 38 3.24 -6.57 19.60
N ASP A 39 2.10 -6.34 18.92
CA ASP A 39 1.00 -7.30 18.90
C ASP A 39 1.39 -8.63 18.21
N PRO A 40 1.34 -9.77 18.92
CA PRO A 40 1.63 -11.08 18.33
C PRO A 40 0.71 -11.44 17.16
N ALA A 41 -0.54 -10.99 17.17
CA ALA A 41 -1.49 -11.25 16.09
C ALA A 41 -1.07 -10.58 14.78
N ALA A 42 -0.49 -9.39 14.84
CA ALA A 42 0.09 -8.73 13.67
C ALA A 42 1.31 -9.50 13.14
N ARG A 43 2.13 -10.04 14.02
CA ARG A 43 3.30 -10.85 13.65
C ARG A 43 2.90 -12.11 12.93
N GLU A 44 1.87 -12.80 13.41
CA GLU A 44 1.31 -14.00 12.77
C GLU A 44 0.72 -13.66 11.40
N ALA A 45 -0.07 -12.59 11.30
CA ALA A 45 -0.70 -12.16 10.04
C ALA A 45 0.31 -11.81 8.95
N LEU A 46 1.46 -11.24 9.32
CA LEU A 46 2.54 -10.85 8.41
C LEU A 46 3.57 -11.98 8.19
N TYR A 47 3.40 -13.13 8.85
CA TYR A 47 4.33 -14.23 8.69
C TYR A 47 4.36 -14.72 7.23
N THR A 48 5.57 -14.81 6.72
CA THR A 48 5.84 -15.30 5.37
C THR A 48 6.72 -16.53 5.49
N PRO A 49 6.22 -17.73 5.13
CA PRO A 49 7.03 -18.93 5.20
C PRO A 49 8.23 -18.82 4.25
N PRO A 50 9.38 -19.41 4.63
CA PRO A 50 10.55 -19.43 3.77
C PRO A 50 10.21 -20.13 2.44
N THR A 51 10.76 -19.60 1.34
CA THR A 51 10.68 -20.25 0.03
C THR A 51 11.81 -21.25 -0.13
N SER A 52 11.52 -22.38 -0.77
CA SER A 52 12.58 -23.27 -1.23
C SER A 52 13.34 -22.62 -2.41
N GLU A 53 14.63 -22.91 -2.56
CA GLU A 53 15.45 -22.43 -3.69
C GLU A 53 14.87 -22.82 -5.07
N ALA A 54 14.07 -23.89 -5.14
CA ALA A 54 13.40 -24.34 -6.34
C ALA A 54 12.16 -23.52 -6.70
N GLN A 55 11.64 -22.69 -5.81
CA GLN A 55 10.42 -21.93 -6.01
C GLN A 55 10.74 -20.59 -6.71
N LYS A 56 10.40 -20.49 -8.00
CA LYS A 56 10.46 -19.24 -8.74
C LYS A 56 9.29 -18.35 -8.31
N LEU A 57 9.60 -17.21 -7.70
CA LEU A 57 8.63 -16.17 -7.37
C LEU A 57 8.47 -15.21 -8.55
N THR A 58 7.25 -14.71 -8.78
CA THR A 58 7.04 -13.52 -9.60
C THR A 58 7.59 -12.29 -8.88
N ASP A 59 7.90 -11.21 -9.63
CA ASP A 59 8.38 -9.94 -9.04
C ASP A 59 7.39 -9.41 -8.00
N ASN A 60 6.08 -9.54 -8.24
CA ASN A 60 5.05 -9.11 -7.31
C ASN A 60 5.03 -9.94 -6.02
N GLU A 61 5.23 -11.25 -6.11
CA GLU A 61 5.31 -12.12 -4.93
C GLU A 61 6.56 -11.83 -4.12
N PHE A 62 7.70 -11.62 -4.80
CA PHE A 62 8.95 -11.23 -4.16
C PHE A 62 8.79 -9.91 -3.40
N ASN A 63 8.23 -8.88 -4.04
CA ASN A 63 8.01 -7.58 -3.42
C ASN A 63 7.07 -7.67 -2.22
N ARG A 64 5.97 -8.41 -2.31
CA ARG A 64 5.05 -8.62 -1.18
C ARG A 64 5.72 -9.30 0.00
N ARG A 65 6.52 -10.32 -0.24
CA ARG A 65 7.28 -11.04 0.81
C ARG A 65 8.31 -10.12 1.46
N MET A 66 9.03 -9.34 0.66
CA MET A 66 9.98 -8.35 1.16
C MET A 66 9.29 -7.32 2.06
N ILE A 67 8.18 -6.74 1.61
CA ILE A 67 7.41 -5.76 2.39
C ILE A 67 6.91 -6.38 3.70
N ALA A 68 6.32 -7.58 3.66
CA ALA A 68 5.85 -8.26 4.86
C ALA A 68 6.97 -8.52 5.86
N THR A 69 8.15 -8.92 5.39
CA THR A 69 9.34 -9.12 6.22
C THR A 69 9.82 -7.81 6.87
N GLU A 70 9.86 -6.72 6.11
CA GLU A 70 10.26 -5.41 6.65
C GLU A 70 9.22 -4.88 7.66
N MET A 71 7.93 -5.09 7.39
CA MET A 71 6.86 -4.76 8.34
C MET A 71 7.01 -5.53 9.65
N GLN A 72 7.37 -6.81 9.60
CA GLN A 72 7.63 -7.60 10.82
C GLN A 72 8.76 -7.03 11.68
N LYS A 73 9.83 -6.52 11.06
CA LYS A 73 10.95 -5.89 11.78
C LYS A 73 10.51 -4.62 12.52
N LYS A 74 9.47 -3.95 12.02
CA LYS A 74 8.95 -2.70 12.59
C LYS A 74 7.78 -2.90 13.58
N LEU A 75 7.29 -4.11 13.76
CA LEU A 75 6.13 -4.39 14.60
C LEU A 75 6.26 -3.93 16.05
N ASP A 76 7.46 -3.98 16.60
CA ASP A 76 7.72 -3.58 17.98
C ASP A 76 7.85 -2.05 18.14
N GLU A 77 8.02 -1.33 17.03
CA GLU A 77 8.21 0.12 17.02
C GLU A 77 6.93 0.89 16.65
N VAL A 78 6.13 0.36 15.73
CA VAL A 78 4.97 1.06 15.15
C VAL A 78 3.73 0.17 15.10
N PRO A 79 2.53 0.76 15.26
CA PRO A 79 1.26 0.06 15.08
C PRO A 79 1.09 -0.39 13.64
N THR A 80 0.34 -1.48 13.43
CA THR A 80 -0.03 -2.00 12.12
C THR A 80 -1.54 -1.97 11.94
N THR A 81 -2.02 -1.31 10.89
CA THR A 81 -3.42 -1.42 10.47
C THR A 81 -3.53 -2.54 9.44
N ALA A 82 -4.35 -3.53 9.71
CA ALA A 82 -4.52 -4.71 8.87
C ALA A 82 -5.99 -4.88 8.45
N PHE A 83 -6.17 -5.44 7.26
CA PHE A 83 -7.47 -5.72 6.65
C PHE A 83 -7.58 -7.21 6.38
N TYR A 84 -8.59 -7.85 6.96
CA TYR A 84 -8.79 -9.29 6.89
C TYR A 84 -10.02 -9.64 6.08
N ARG A 85 -9.91 -10.71 5.28
CA ARG A 85 -11.06 -11.34 4.62
C ARG A 85 -11.90 -12.11 5.63
N SER A 86 -13.06 -12.58 5.21
CA SER A 86 -13.98 -13.38 6.05
C SER A 86 -13.36 -14.71 6.53
N ASP A 87 -12.39 -15.26 5.80
CA ASP A 87 -11.63 -16.46 6.17
C ASP A 87 -10.42 -16.16 7.09
N ASN A 88 -10.29 -14.92 7.60
CA ASN A 88 -9.19 -14.40 8.40
C ASN A 88 -7.84 -14.31 7.67
N SER A 89 -7.79 -14.49 6.36
CA SER A 89 -6.57 -14.21 5.61
C SER A 89 -6.33 -12.72 5.47
N LEU A 90 -5.06 -12.31 5.44
CA LEU A 90 -4.66 -10.91 5.29
C LEU A 90 -4.85 -10.43 3.85
N ALA A 91 -5.74 -9.47 3.64
CA ALA A 91 -5.94 -8.81 2.35
C ALA A 91 -4.92 -7.68 2.11
N GLY A 92 -4.55 -6.96 3.16
CA GLY A 92 -3.57 -5.89 3.10
C GLY A 92 -3.29 -5.29 4.46
N ALA A 93 -2.23 -4.48 4.53
CA ALA A 93 -1.83 -3.81 5.77
C ALA A 93 -0.98 -2.58 5.47
N TYR A 94 -0.89 -1.67 6.43
CA TYR A 94 0.07 -0.57 6.39
C TYR A 94 0.58 -0.21 7.79
N GLN A 95 1.73 0.48 7.81
CA GLN A 95 2.33 1.02 9.01
C GLN A 95 2.59 2.51 8.84
N LEU A 96 2.15 3.31 9.81
CA LEU A 96 2.39 4.75 9.86
C LEU A 96 3.42 5.04 10.96
N SER A 97 4.40 5.86 10.64
CA SER A 97 5.41 6.34 11.58
C SER A 97 5.33 7.86 11.68
N PRO A 98 4.77 8.40 12.76
CA PRO A 98 4.74 9.84 12.96
C PRO A 98 6.15 10.38 13.21
N ASP A 99 6.50 11.46 12.52
CA ASP A 99 7.73 12.18 12.67
C ASP A 99 7.45 13.66 12.98
N LYS A 100 8.49 14.42 13.30
CA LYS A 100 8.43 15.86 13.60
C LYS A 100 7.88 16.68 12.42
N TRP A 101 8.19 16.28 11.20
CA TRP A 101 7.88 17.03 9.98
C TRP A 101 6.77 16.41 9.14
N ASP A 102 6.74 15.10 9.10
CA ASP A 102 5.86 14.30 8.24
C ASP A 102 5.23 13.16 9.04
N THR A 103 4.16 12.59 8.51
CA THR A 103 3.75 11.23 8.86
C THR A 103 4.24 10.31 7.75
N ASP A 104 5.17 9.43 8.05
CA ASP A 104 5.67 8.48 7.09
C ASP A 104 4.72 7.28 6.97
N LEU A 105 4.28 6.99 5.75
CA LEU A 105 3.77 5.69 5.41
C LEU A 105 4.98 4.77 5.21
N ALA A 106 5.37 4.08 6.28
CA ALA A 106 6.59 3.28 6.30
C ALA A 106 6.48 2.08 5.33
N TYR A 107 5.34 1.38 5.38
CA TYR A 107 5.07 0.23 4.50
C TYR A 107 3.60 0.15 4.14
N LEU A 108 3.34 -0.30 2.91
CA LEU A 108 2.02 -0.61 2.37
C LEU A 108 2.07 -1.99 1.70
N LEU A 109 1.33 -2.94 2.23
CA LEU A 109 1.23 -4.32 1.72
C LEU A 109 -0.15 -4.56 1.15
N SER A 110 -0.23 -5.02 -0.09
CA SER A 110 -1.48 -5.48 -0.70
C SER A 110 -1.33 -6.93 -1.17
N ASN A 111 -2.09 -7.83 -0.56
CA ASN A 111 -2.19 -9.24 -0.93
C ASN A 111 -3.39 -9.53 -1.84
N GLN A 112 -4.15 -8.49 -2.17
CA GLN A 112 -5.31 -8.58 -3.06
C GLN A 112 -5.12 -7.63 -4.24
N PRO A 113 -5.20 -8.12 -5.49
CA PRO A 113 -5.13 -7.27 -6.68
C PRO A 113 -6.16 -6.14 -6.65
N GLY A 114 -5.76 -4.93 -7.02
CA GLY A 114 -6.64 -3.75 -7.07
C GLY A 114 -6.91 -3.07 -5.72
N LEU A 115 -6.43 -3.60 -4.60
CA LEU A 115 -6.67 -3.03 -3.26
C LEU A 115 -5.71 -1.89 -2.90
N GLY A 116 -4.57 -1.79 -3.55
CA GLY A 116 -3.49 -0.86 -3.17
C GLY A 116 -3.91 0.61 -3.10
N THR A 117 -4.69 1.10 -4.07
CA THR A 117 -5.19 2.48 -4.09
C THR A 117 -6.06 2.79 -2.87
N GLN A 118 -6.94 1.87 -2.49
CA GLN A 118 -7.86 2.06 -1.36
C GLN A 118 -7.15 1.96 -0.02
N LEU A 119 -6.16 1.07 0.10
CA LEU A 119 -5.28 1.00 1.27
C LEU A 119 -4.49 2.29 1.44
N LEU A 120 -3.96 2.84 0.35
CA LEU A 120 -3.22 4.11 0.38
C LEU A 120 -4.12 5.28 0.81
N GLU A 121 -5.37 5.30 0.38
CA GLU A 121 -6.34 6.33 0.77
C GLU A 121 -6.74 6.19 2.25
N ASP A 122 -6.96 4.98 2.75
CA ASP A 122 -7.23 4.73 4.16
C ASP A 122 -6.02 5.12 5.04
N ALA A 123 -4.81 4.77 4.61
CA ALA A 123 -3.58 5.16 5.29
C ALA A 123 -3.41 6.68 5.34
N TYR A 124 -3.71 7.39 4.25
CA TYR A 124 -3.68 8.85 4.24
C TYR A 124 -4.68 9.46 5.23
N LYS A 125 -5.92 8.96 5.27
CA LYS A 125 -6.94 9.43 6.23
C LYS A 125 -6.52 9.17 7.67
N ALA A 126 -5.99 7.98 7.96
CA ALA A 126 -5.49 7.63 9.29
C ALA A 126 -4.29 8.52 9.69
N ALA A 127 -3.36 8.79 8.78
CA ALA A 127 -2.25 9.70 9.01
C ALA A 127 -2.73 11.13 9.33
N LYS A 128 -3.77 11.61 8.65
CA LYS A 128 -4.37 12.94 8.91
C LYS A 128 -5.13 13.01 10.22
N GLN A 129 -5.70 11.89 10.70
CA GLN A 129 -6.27 11.81 12.04
C GLN A 129 -5.19 11.83 13.12
N LEU A 130 -4.06 11.18 12.86
CA LEU A 130 -2.93 11.10 13.78
C LEU A 130 -2.20 12.45 13.90
N GLN A 131 -1.90 13.08 12.77
CA GLN A 131 -1.19 14.37 12.68
C GLN A 131 -1.84 15.26 11.60
N PRO A 132 -2.90 16.04 11.94
CA PRO A 132 -3.69 16.80 10.95
C PRO A 132 -2.88 17.79 10.12
N ASP A 133 -1.87 18.42 10.73
CA ASP A 133 -1.08 19.50 10.10
C ASP A 133 0.16 18.99 9.35
N ARG A 134 0.46 17.70 9.44
CA ARG A 134 1.65 17.13 8.81
C ARG A 134 1.33 16.62 7.39
N ARG A 135 2.35 16.66 6.54
CA ARG A 135 2.31 15.98 5.24
C ARG A 135 2.36 14.48 5.46
N VAL A 136 1.83 13.73 4.52
CA VAL A 136 2.05 12.28 4.47
C VAL A 136 3.10 11.99 3.40
N ARG A 137 4.14 11.27 3.76
CA ARG A 137 5.26 10.93 2.91
C ARG A 137 5.43 9.42 2.81
N LEU A 138 5.87 8.96 1.67
CA LEU A 138 6.32 7.58 1.46
C LEU A 138 7.50 7.53 0.50
N ASN A 139 8.32 6.52 0.65
CA ASN A 139 9.37 6.17 -0.29
C ASN A 139 8.89 4.95 -1.09
N ALA A 140 8.94 5.05 -2.42
CA ALA A 140 8.62 3.91 -3.28
C ALA A 140 9.78 2.90 -3.25
N ILE A 141 9.46 1.65 -3.02
CA ILE A 141 10.44 0.58 -3.26
C ILE A 141 10.68 0.41 -4.77
N PRO A 142 11.87 -0.02 -5.22
CA PRO A 142 12.13 -0.26 -6.62
C PRO A 142 11.07 -1.15 -7.27
N GLY A 143 10.54 -0.70 -8.41
CA GLY A 143 9.46 -1.38 -9.15
C GLY A 143 8.03 -0.99 -8.76
N SER A 144 7.82 -0.21 -7.68
CA SER A 144 6.50 0.27 -7.27
C SER A 144 6.20 1.72 -7.67
N GLU A 145 7.16 2.44 -8.24
CA GLU A 145 7.07 3.87 -8.54
C GLU A 145 5.90 4.19 -9.47
N GLU A 146 5.68 3.33 -10.46
CA GLU A 146 4.59 3.51 -11.44
C GLU A 146 3.20 3.46 -10.77
N PHE A 147 3.03 2.61 -9.76
CA PHE A 147 1.81 2.59 -8.96
C PHE A 147 1.57 3.95 -8.29
N TYR A 148 2.58 4.52 -7.65
CA TYR A 148 2.45 5.79 -6.94
C TYR A 148 2.31 6.98 -7.89
N ARG A 149 2.94 6.97 -9.08
CA ARG A 149 2.74 8.00 -10.11
C ARG A 149 1.29 8.11 -10.56
N LYS A 150 0.58 6.99 -10.66
CA LYS A 150 -0.85 6.96 -10.96
C LYS A 150 -1.72 7.56 -9.87
N GLN A 151 -1.22 7.66 -8.64
CA GLN A 151 -1.94 8.26 -7.52
C GLN A 151 -1.90 9.80 -7.54
N LYS A 152 -1.27 10.43 -8.54
CA LYS A 152 -1.26 11.90 -8.71
C LYS A 152 -2.67 12.49 -8.74
N GLN A 153 -3.63 11.79 -9.33
CA GLN A 153 -5.03 12.20 -9.36
C GLN A 153 -5.65 12.33 -7.96
N TYR A 154 -5.11 11.64 -6.95
CA TYR A 154 -5.53 11.72 -5.56
C TYR A 154 -4.68 12.69 -4.71
N GLY A 155 -3.77 13.44 -5.35
CA GLY A 155 -2.98 14.48 -4.70
C GLY A 155 -1.58 14.04 -4.27
N TRP A 156 -1.12 12.86 -4.66
CA TRP A 156 0.26 12.43 -4.44
C TRP A 156 1.19 13.07 -5.47
N ASN A 157 2.25 13.70 -5.00
CA ASN A 157 3.24 14.37 -5.84
C ASN A 157 4.60 13.71 -5.67
N GLU A 158 5.25 13.41 -6.79
CA GLU A 158 6.59 12.85 -6.82
C GLU A 158 7.64 13.92 -6.56
N GLY A 159 8.62 13.59 -5.74
CA GLY A 159 9.84 14.34 -5.51
C GLY A 159 11.03 13.39 -5.47
N VAL A 160 12.19 13.91 -5.14
CA VAL A 160 13.42 13.13 -4.98
C VAL A 160 14.06 13.49 -3.64
N GLN A 161 14.42 12.49 -2.87
CA GLN A 161 15.19 12.63 -1.65
C GLN A 161 16.33 11.61 -1.65
N GLU A 162 17.57 12.08 -1.51
CA GLU A 162 18.77 11.22 -1.53
C GLU A 162 18.85 10.30 -2.75
N GLY A 163 18.40 10.82 -3.92
CA GLY A 163 18.38 10.07 -5.19
C GLY A 163 17.23 9.07 -5.35
N MET A 164 16.34 8.93 -4.36
CA MET A 164 15.20 8.01 -4.43
C MET A 164 13.88 8.75 -4.64
N PRO A 165 12.93 8.17 -5.39
CA PRO A 165 11.59 8.70 -5.54
C PRO A 165 10.87 8.75 -4.20
N VAL A 166 10.31 9.93 -3.88
CA VAL A 166 9.51 10.19 -2.70
C VAL A 166 8.15 10.71 -3.16
N PHE A 167 7.09 10.23 -2.55
CA PHE A 167 5.74 10.69 -2.83
C PHE A 167 5.16 11.39 -1.60
N ILE A 168 4.62 12.59 -1.81
CA ILE A 168 4.13 13.45 -0.75
C ILE A 168 2.71 13.88 -1.07
N ARG A 169 1.82 13.77 -0.09
CA ARG A 169 0.47 14.33 -0.15
C ARG A 169 0.26 15.33 0.99
N ARG A 170 -0.16 16.56 0.62
CA ARG A 170 -0.49 17.62 1.57
C ARG A 170 -2.00 17.70 1.77
N ALA A 171 -2.44 18.21 2.92
CA ALA A 171 -3.85 18.55 3.11
C ALA A 171 -4.30 19.56 2.05
N ARG A 172 -5.49 19.37 1.50
CA ARG A 172 -6.12 20.38 0.65
C ARG A 172 -6.32 21.65 1.49
N GLY A 173 -5.68 22.77 1.11
CA GLY A 173 -5.82 24.07 1.79
C GLY A 173 -4.54 24.63 2.41
N GLY A 174 -3.45 23.85 2.55
CA GLY A 174 -2.20 24.34 3.16
C GLY A 174 -1.50 25.48 2.42
N LEU A 175 -1.77 25.67 1.13
CA LEU A 175 -1.23 26.79 0.35
C LEU A 175 -2.02 28.10 0.49
N ALA A 176 -3.29 28.04 0.86
CA ALA A 176 -4.13 29.24 1.03
C ALA A 176 -3.89 29.91 2.39
N GLN A 177 -3.50 29.18 3.41
CA GLN A 177 -3.17 29.75 4.73
C GLN A 177 -1.78 30.37 4.79
N ALA A 178 -0.80 29.83 4.07
CA ALA A 178 0.55 30.42 4.02
C ALA A 178 0.60 31.77 3.30
N ARG A 179 -0.37 32.07 2.41
CA ARG A 179 -0.47 33.39 1.74
C ARG A 179 -1.21 34.45 2.53
N ARG A 180 -1.87 34.10 3.64
CA ARG A 180 -2.56 35.07 4.53
C ARG A 180 -1.73 35.49 5.74
N ALA A 181 -0.55 34.92 5.94
CA ALA A 181 0.37 35.21 7.05
C ALA A 181 1.60 36.07 6.62
N LEU A 182 1.60 36.60 5.39
CA LEU A 182 2.49 37.62 4.88
C LEU A 182 1.65 38.83 4.50
#